data_c2a34a689e56d63f6f06c1fd2507dbf3
#
_entry.id   c2a34a689e56d63f6f06c1fd2507dbf3
#
_cell.length_a   1.000
_cell.length_b   1.000
_cell.length_c   1.000
_cell.angle_alpha   90.00
_cell.angle_beta   90.00
_cell.angle_gamma   90.00
#
_symmetry.space_group_name_H-M   'P 1'
#
loop_
_entity.id
_entity.type
_entity.pdbx_description
1 polymer ?
#
loop_
_entity_poly.entity_id
_entity_poly.type
_entity_poly.pdbx_seq_one_letter_code
_entity_poly.pdbx_strand_id
1 'polypeptide(L)'
;MLRLCIREVFEFRFMQTDPNFSNFLYEEGSNRVNLIDMGACRDYGEKFVTPYLELVAGAVRNDRDTVLHKSRELGFLTGAETAKMEKAHINSVMVVGQPYQPVPYDFKSGQITADIAVEAPTMFEGRLTPPPPETYSLHRKLSGAFLMCSKVGAITSCRKDFLETLHNIGRHDLAEGIMALEK
;
A
#
# COMPACT_ATOMS: atom_id res chain seq x y z
N MET A 1 7.55 1.04 10.90
CA MET A 1 6.81 1.97 10.01
C MET A 1 5.82 1.26 9.11
N LEU A 2 6.24 0.37 8.20
CA LEU A 2 5.32 -0.31 7.26
C LEU A 2 4.23 -1.11 7.98
N ARG A 3 4.59 -1.90 9.01
CA ARG A 3 3.61 -2.58 9.88
C ARG A 3 2.56 -1.61 10.45
N LEU A 4 3.00 -0.43 10.93
CA LEU A 4 2.08 0.58 11.44
C LEU A 4 1.12 1.06 10.33
N CYS A 5 1.63 1.39 9.14
CA CYS A 5 0.79 1.85 8.03
C CYS A 5 -0.29 0.82 7.65
N ILE A 6 0.05 -0.48 7.61
CA ILE A 6 -0.91 -1.56 7.33
C ILE A 6 -2.02 -1.57 8.38
N ARG A 7 -1.65 -1.54 9.67
CA ARG A 7 -2.60 -1.59 10.77
C ARG A 7 -3.46 -0.33 10.85
N GLU A 8 -2.87 0.85 10.64
CA GLU A 8 -3.59 2.12 10.62
C GLU A 8 -4.72 2.11 9.59
N VAL A 9 -4.47 1.61 8.37
CA VAL A 9 -5.49 1.59 7.31
C VAL A 9 -6.51 0.46 7.51
N PHE A 10 -6.03 -0.77 7.70
CA PHE A 10 -6.90 -1.95 7.59
C PHE A 10 -7.48 -2.40 8.92
N GLU A 11 -6.77 -2.19 10.04
CA GLU A 11 -7.22 -2.62 11.36
C GLU A 11 -7.90 -1.47 12.12
N PHE A 12 -7.25 -0.29 12.18
CA PHE A 12 -7.76 0.85 12.94
C PHE A 12 -8.69 1.76 12.11
N ARG A 13 -8.55 1.75 10.79
CA ARG A 13 -9.23 2.66 9.86
C ARG A 13 -9.02 4.14 10.21
N PHE A 14 -7.89 4.42 10.83
CA PHE A 14 -7.45 5.72 11.27
C PHE A 14 -5.94 5.79 11.13
N MET A 15 -5.42 6.80 10.43
CA MET A 15 -4.00 6.93 10.12
C MET A 15 -3.49 8.31 10.45
N GLN A 16 -2.31 8.36 11.08
CA GLN A 16 -1.48 9.57 11.07
C GLN A 16 -0.83 9.68 9.70
N THR A 17 -1.16 10.73 8.94
CA THR A 17 -0.87 10.85 7.52
C THR A 17 0.37 11.65 7.17
N ASP A 18 1.08 12.22 8.15
CA ASP A 18 2.33 12.93 7.95
C ASP A 18 3.54 12.00 8.10
N PRO A 19 4.27 11.69 7.01
CA PRO A 19 5.42 10.79 7.06
C PRO A 19 6.71 11.48 7.53
N ASN A 20 6.64 12.68 8.11
CA ASN A 20 7.82 13.39 8.60
C ASN A 20 8.55 12.54 9.65
N PHE A 21 9.84 12.31 9.45
CA PHE A 21 10.65 11.46 10.31
C PHE A 21 10.77 12.03 11.75
N SER A 22 10.68 13.35 11.91
CA SER A 22 10.69 13.99 13.23
C SER A 22 9.51 13.60 14.12
N ASN A 23 8.43 13.07 13.53
CA ASN A 23 7.26 12.59 14.26
C ASN A 23 7.47 11.22 14.91
N PHE A 24 8.62 10.57 14.66
CA PHE A 24 8.92 9.23 15.13
C PHE A 24 10.22 9.23 15.92
N LEU A 25 10.12 9.12 17.24
CA LEU A 25 11.27 9.03 18.12
C LEU A 25 11.61 7.58 18.42
N TYR A 26 12.84 7.19 18.09
CA TYR A 26 13.37 5.86 18.44
C TYR A 26 14.01 5.91 19.82
N GLU A 27 13.62 4.96 20.66
CA GLU A 27 14.15 4.76 21.99
C GLU A 27 15.09 3.53 22.00
N GLU A 28 16.38 3.78 22.05
CA GLU A 28 17.41 2.77 21.85
C GLU A 28 17.34 1.63 22.88
N GLY A 29 17.09 1.92 24.16
CA GLY A 29 17.08 0.93 25.23
C GLY A 29 15.89 -0.06 25.16
N SER A 30 14.75 0.38 24.64
CA SER A 30 13.51 -0.42 24.57
C SER A 30 13.19 -0.94 23.17
N ASN A 31 13.96 -0.55 22.18
CA ASN A 31 13.71 -0.81 20.75
C ASN A 31 12.29 -0.37 20.30
N ARG A 32 11.81 0.74 20.86
CA ARG A 32 10.48 1.31 20.55
C ARG A 32 10.59 2.51 19.63
N VAL A 33 9.58 2.65 18.78
CA VAL A 33 9.35 3.86 18.01
C VAL A 33 8.10 4.54 18.57
N ASN A 34 8.26 5.77 19.06
CA ASN A 34 7.19 6.57 19.63
C ASN A 34 6.70 7.57 18.58
N LEU A 35 5.42 7.52 18.24
CA LEU A 35 4.75 8.53 17.42
C LEU A 35 4.34 9.68 18.32
N ILE A 36 4.87 10.88 18.05
CA ILE A 36 4.74 12.05 18.96
C ILE A 36 3.85 13.16 18.41
N ASP A 37 3.46 13.11 17.14
CA ASP A 37 2.60 14.12 16.53
C ASP A 37 1.40 13.47 15.83
N MET A 38 0.21 13.82 16.31
CA MET A 38 -1.09 13.39 15.78
C MET A 38 -1.85 14.52 15.07
N GLY A 39 -1.18 15.63 14.74
CA GLY A 39 -1.80 16.82 14.14
C GLY A 39 -2.37 16.59 12.73
N ALA A 40 -1.88 15.60 12.02
CA ALA A 40 -2.33 15.26 10.68
C ALA A 40 -2.89 13.82 10.64
N CYS A 41 -4.10 13.62 11.14
CA CYS A 41 -4.78 12.33 11.14
C CYS A 41 -6.00 12.32 10.22
N ARG A 42 -6.37 11.13 9.75
CA ARG A 42 -7.54 10.91 8.91
C ARG A 42 -8.19 9.56 9.19
N ASP A 43 -9.54 9.58 9.20
CA ASP A 43 -10.36 8.38 9.18
C ASP A 43 -10.51 7.83 7.76
N TYR A 44 -10.62 6.50 7.66
CA TYR A 44 -10.85 5.79 6.41
C TYR A 44 -12.15 4.97 6.52
N GLY A 45 -13.15 5.35 5.72
CA GLY A 45 -14.45 4.67 5.70
C GLY A 45 -14.35 3.25 5.16
N GLU A 46 -15.22 2.37 5.63
CA GLU A 46 -15.27 0.97 5.21
C GLU A 46 -15.47 0.80 3.70
N LYS A 47 -16.25 1.69 3.08
CA LYS A 47 -16.49 1.70 1.63
C LYS A 47 -15.20 1.89 0.80
N PHE A 48 -14.18 2.52 1.38
CA PHE A 48 -12.86 2.64 0.77
C PHE A 48 -11.94 1.51 1.21
N VAL A 49 -11.88 1.21 2.52
CA VAL A 49 -10.90 0.27 3.09
C VAL A 49 -11.09 -1.15 2.58
N THR A 50 -12.34 -1.63 2.49
CA THR A 50 -12.61 -3.02 2.07
C THR A 50 -12.15 -3.28 0.62
N PRO A 51 -12.59 -2.53 -0.40
CA PRO A 51 -12.11 -2.78 -1.76
C PRO A 51 -10.62 -2.43 -1.94
N TYR A 52 -10.06 -1.50 -1.15
CA TYR A 52 -8.64 -1.20 -1.20
C TYR A 52 -7.79 -2.34 -0.63
N LEU A 53 -8.26 -3.02 0.44
CA LEU A 53 -7.63 -4.23 0.97
C LEU A 53 -7.61 -5.35 -0.08
N GLU A 54 -8.74 -5.57 -0.77
CA GLU A 54 -8.85 -6.58 -1.81
C GLU A 54 -7.97 -6.26 -3.03
N LEU A 55 -7.85 -4.98 -3.38
CA LEU A 55 -6.93 -4.50 -4.40
C LEU A 55 -5.47 -4.83 -4.04
N VAL A 56 -5.04 -4.52 -2.80
CA VAL A 56 -3.68 -4.84 -2.33
C VAL A 56 -3.46 -6.34 -2.27
N ALA A 57 -4.42 -7.12 -1.77
CA ALA A 57 -4.34 -8.57 -1.75
C ALA A 57 -4.26 -9.17 -3.18
N GLY A 58 -4.97 -8.58 -4.14
CA GLY A 58 -4.84 -8.91 -5.57
C GLY A 58 -3.43 -8.66 -6.09
N ALA A 59 -2.83 -7.51 -5.77
CA ALA A 59 -1.46 -7.20 -6.14
C ALA A 59 -0.45 -8.18 -5.53
N VAL A 60 -0.64 -8.55 -4.26
CA VAL A 60 0.20 -9.57 -3.59
C VAL A 60 0.08 -10.93 -4.27
N ARG A 61 -1.11 -11.32 -4.74
CA ARG A 61 -1.34 -12.58 -5.46
C ARG A 61 -0.98 -12.53 -6.94
N ASN A 62 -0.51 -11.40 -7.43
CA ASN A 62 -0.28 -11.16 -8.86
C ASN A 62 -1.56 -11.34 -9.70
N ASP A 63 -2.71 -11.09 -9.13
CA ASP A 63 -4.05 -11.21 -9.73
C ASP A 63 -4.46 -9.86 -10.34
N ARG A 64 -4.11 -9.68 -11.61
CA ARG A 64 -4.35 -8.44 -12.35
C ARG A 64 -5.84 -8.16 -12.57
N ASP A 65 -6.66 -9.19 -12.67
CA ASP A 65 -8.10 -9.06 -12.90
C ASP A 65 -8.79 -8.53 -11.64
N THR A 66 -8.44 -9.05 -10.47
CA THR A 66 -8.89 -8.50 -9.18
C THR A 66 -8.44 -7.05 -9.03
N VAL A 67 -7.18 -6.72 -9.36
CA VAL A 67 -6.68 -5.34 -9.29
C VAL A 67 -7.48 -4.42 -10.20
N LEU A 68 -7.75 -4.81 -11.45
CA LEU A 68 -8.55 -4.02 -12.39
C LEU A 68 -9.98 -3.80 -11.86
N HIS A 69 -10.63 -4.88 -11.43
CA HIS A 69 -12.00 -4.81 -10.91
C HIS A 69 -12.11 -3.88 -9.70
N LYS A 70 -11.23 -4.05 -8.72
CA LYS A 70 -11.23 -3.21 -7.50
C LYS A 70 -10.78 -1.77 -7.77
N SER A 71 -9.95 -1.54 -8.77
CA SER A 71 -9.62 -0.18 -9.21
C SER A 71 -10.82 0.57 -9.78
N ARG A 72 -11.69 -0.11 -10.51
CA ARG A 72 -12.94 0.47 -10.99
C ARG A 72 -13.95 0.69 -9.87
N GLU A 73 -14.10 -0.27 -8.96
CA GLU A 73 -14.97 -0.17 -7.78
C GLU A 73 -14.59 1.03 -6.89
N LEU A 74 -13.30 1.24 -6.68
CA LEU A 74 -12.76 2.37 -5.91
C LEU A 74 -12.85 3.73 -6.64
N GLY A 75 -13.12 3.73 -7.95
CA GLY A 75 -13.16 4.95 -8.75
C GLY A 75 -11.78 5.46 -9.19
N PHE A 76 -10.74 4.62 -9.15
CA PHE A 76 -9.46 4.94 -9.81
C PHE A 76 -9.56 4.93 -11.32
N LEU A 77 -10.45 4.08 -11.83
CA LEU A 77 -10.77 3.93 -13.25
C LEU A 77 -12.29 4.00 -13.42
N THR A 78 -12.72 4.55 -14.55
CA THR A 78 -14.13 4.66 -14.95
C THR A 78 -14.61 3.43 -15.75
N GLY A 79 -13.67 2.69 -16.35
CA GLY A 79 -13.93 1.61 -17.30
C GLY A 79 -14.00 2.07 -18.74
N ALA A 80 -13.82 3.38 -19.01
CA ALA A 80 -13.74 3.96 -20.36
C ALA A 80 -12.31 4.36 -20.76
N GLU A 81 -11.32 4.02 -19.92
CA GLU A 81 -9.91 4.28 -20.19
C GLU A 81 -9.40 3.44 -21.36
N THR A 82 -8.34 3.94 -22.01
CA THR A 82 -7.61 3.15 -23.01
C THR A 82 -6.90 1.96 -22.37
N ALA A 83 -6.72 0.88 -23.12
CA ALA A 83 -5.95 -0.28 -22.67
C ALA A 83 -4.54 0.08 -22.18
N LYS A 84 -3.91 1.11 -22.77
CA LYS A 84 -2.61 1.65 -22.35
C LYS A 84 -2.68 2.24 -20.95
N MET A 85 -3.73 3.03 -20.66
CA MET A 85 -3.92 3.63 -19.33
C MET A 85 -4.26 2.58 -18.28
N GLU A 86 -5.16 1.62 -18.59
CA GLU A 86 -5.49 0.52 -17.68
C GLU A 86 -4.23 -0.29 -17.31
N LYS A 87 -3.42 -0.63 -18.31
CA LYS A 87 -2.16 -1.35 -18.09
C LYS A 87 -1.20 -0.58 -17.20
N ALA A 88 -1.03 0.71 -17.43
CA ALA A 88 -0.16 1.58 -16.63
C ALA A 88 -0.65 1.65 -15.17
N HIS A 89 -1.96 1.81 -14.97
CA HIS A 89 -2.55 1.82 -13.64
C HIS A 89 -2.34 0.48 -12.92
N ILE A 90 -2.65 -0.65 -13.57
CA ILE A 90 -2.44 -1.98 -12.99
C ILE A 90 -0.97 -2.19 -12.63
N ASN A 91 -0.03 -1.85 -13.52
CA ASN A 91 1.40 -1.98 -13.23
C ASN A 91 1.79 -1.19 -11.97
N SER A 92 1.32 0.06 -11.84
CA SER A 92 1.59 0.89 -10.65
C SER A 92 1.04 0.26 -9.36
N VAL A 93 -0.16 -0.36 -9.42
CA VAL A 93 -0.74 -1.06 -8.26
C VAL A 93 0.03 -2.32 -7.92
N MET A 94 0.47 -3.09 -8.93
CA MET A 94 1.25 -4.32 -8.72
C MET A 94 2.54 -4.07 -7.95
N VAL A 95 3.18 -2.91 -8.15
CA VAL A 95 4.38 -2.51 -7.42
C VAL A 95 4.11 -2.40 -5.91
N VAL A 96 2.91 -1.95 -5.51
CA VAL A 96 2.53 -1.85 -4.09
C VAL A 96 2.51 -3.23 -3.39
N GLY A 97 2.28 -4.31 -4.14
CA GLY A 97 2.30 -5.69 -3.63
C GLY A 97 3.71 -6.26 -3.35
N GLN A 98 4.76 -5.67 -3.90
CA GLN A 98 6.12 -6.22 -3.81
C GLN A 98 6.64 -6.42 -2.38
N PRO A 99 6.48 -5.48 -1.42
CA PRO A 99 6.96 -5.66 -0.06
C PRO A 99 6.29 -6.80 0.72
N TYR A 100 5.16 -7.30 0.23
CA TYR A 100 4.37 -8.36 0.87
C TYR A 100 4.61 -9.75 0.26
N GLN A 101 5.57 -9.86 -0.65
CA GLN A 101 5.99 -11.14 -1.21
C GLN A 101 6.76 -11.98 -0.19
N PRO A 102 6.84 -13.33 -0.37
CA PRO A 102 7.60 -14.21 0.54
C PRO A 102 9.08 -13.85 0.64
N VAL A 103 9.66 -13.39 -0.48
CA VAL A 103 11.07 -12.98 -0.54
C VAL A 103 11.24 -11.60 0.07
N PRO A 104 12.23 -11.38 0.95
CA PRO A 104 12.51 -10.06 1.48
C PRO A 104 12.80 -9.04 0.37
N TYR A 105 12.17 -7.87 0.48
CA TYR A 105 12.36 -6.76 -0.44
C TYR A 105 13.52 -5.88 0.04
N ASP A 106 14.48 -5.59 -0.84
CA ASP A 106 15.55 -4.64 -0.58
C ASP A 106 15.09 -3.23 -0.95
N PHE A 107 14.72 -2.44 0.07
CA PHE A 107 14.22 -1.08 -0.13
C PHE A 107 15.27 -0.10 -0.64
N LYS A 108 16.57 -0.38 -0.46
CA LYS A 108 17.64 0.50 -0.93
C LYS A 108 17.92 0.33 -2.41
N SER A 109 18.01 -0.90 -2.88
CA SER A 109 18.21 -1.23 -4.30
C SER A 109 16.90 -1.35 -5.06
N GLY A 110 15.79 -1.56 -4.36
CA GLY A 110 14.46 -1.67 -4.93
C GLY A 110 13.98 -0.35 -5.55
N GLN A 111 13.20 -0.47 -6.61
CA GLN A 111 12.83 0.67 -7.46
C GLN A 111 11.34 1.03 -7.37
N ILE A 112 10.65 0.72 -6.25
CA ILE A 112 9.19 0.98 -6.11
C ILE A 112 8.81 2.37 -6.63
N THR A 113 9.52 3.41 -6.16
CA THR A 113 9.23 4.79 -6.59
C THR A 113 9.54 5.03 -8.06
N ALA A 114 10.62 4.45 -8.57
CA ALA A 114 11.00 4.56 -9.98
C ALA A 114 10.03 3.80 -10.88
N ASP A 115 9.64 2.59 -10.50
CA ASP A 115 8.70 1.76 -11.26
C ASP A 115 7.32 2.43 -11.37
N ILE A 116 6.84 3.05 -10.29
CA ILE A 116 5.61 3.86 -10.33
C ILE A 116 5.81 5.10 -11.21
N ALA A 117 6.96 5.76 -11.12
CA ALA A 117 7.26 6.98 -11.90
C ALA A 117 7.30 6.72 -13.41
N VAL A 118 7.69 5.52 -13.86
CA VAL A 118 7.67 5.12 -15.29
C VAL A 118 6.25 5.17 -15.86
N GLU A 119 5.26 4.78 -15.08
CA GLU A 119 3.85 4.76 -15.53
C GLU A 119 3.15 6.13 -15.38
N ALA A 120 3.73 7.05 -14.59
CA ALA A 120 3.11 8.32 -14.24
C ALA A 120 2.73 9.19 -15.45
N PRO A 121 3.54 9.37 -16.52
CA PRO A 121 3.15 10.15 -17.69
C PRO A 121 1.89 9.60 -18.37
N THR A 122 1.84 8.27 -18.60
CA THR A 122 0.68 7.61 -19.19
C THR A 122 -0.57 7.77 -18.33
N MET A 123 -0.42 7.65 -17.01
CA MET A 123 -1.53 7.83 -16.07
C MET A 123 -2.00 9.29 -16.01
N PHE A 124 -1.10 10.26 -16.11
CA PHE A 124 -1.45 11.68 -16.10
C PHE A 124 -2.24 12.09 -17.35
N GLU A 125 -1.78 11.64 -18.52
CA GLU A 125 -2.42 11.95 -19.80
C GLU A 125 -3.73 11.19 -20.03
N GLY A 126 -3.81 9.94 -19.57
CA GLY A 126 -4.92 9.02 -19.87
C GLY A 126 -6.01 8.93 -18.82
N ARG A 127 -5.84 9.58 -17.66
CA ARG A 127 -6.79 9.51 -16.55
C ARG A 127 -8.06 10.27 -16.85
N LEU A 128 -9.22 9.62 -16.66
CA LEU A 128 -10.56 10.19 -16.90
C LEU A 128 -11.25 10.65 -15.60
N THR A 129 -10.75 10.26 -14.44
CA THR A 129 -11.29 10.63 -13.12
C THR A 129 -10.16 10.93 -12.14
N PRO A 130 -10.33 11.88 -11.19
CA PRO A 130 -9.37 12.05 -10.11
C PRO A 130 -9.38 10.82 -9.19
N PRO A 131 -8.24 10.49 -8.56
CA PRO A 131 -8.20 9.42 -7.57
C PRO A 131 -9.15 9.69 -6.39
N PRO A 132 -9.62 8.64 -5.69
CA PRO A 132 -10.35 8.81 -4.44
C PRO A 132 -9.61 9.72 -3.47
N PRO A 133 -10.30 10.63 -2.76
CA PRO A 133 -9.64 11.60 -1.86
C PRO A 133 -8.80 10.95 -0.76
N GLU A 134 -9.15 9.73 -0.35
CA GLU A 134 -8.44 8.95 0.65
C GLU A 134 -7.00 8.64 0.24
N THR A 135 -6.80 8.41 -1.06
CA THR A 135 -5.51 7.97 -1.59
C THR A 135 -4.40 8.99 -1.49
N TYR A 136 -4.72 10.28 -1.51
CA TYR A 136 -3.70 11.33 -1.43
C TYR A 136 -2.91 11.24 -0.12
N SER A 137 -3.61 11.14 1.02
CA SER A 137 -2.98 11.02 2.33
C SER A 137 -2.34 9.65 2.54
N LEU A 138 -3.01 8.57 2.10
CA LEU A 138 -2.53 7.20 2.19
C LEU A 138 -1.24 7.00 1.40
N HIS A 139 -1.23 7.37 0.12
CA HIS A 139 -0.06 7.18 -0.73
C HIS A 139 1.11 8.09 -0.29
N ARG A 140 0.84 9.30 0.21
CA ARG A 140 1.87 10.15 0.81
C ARG A 140 2.53 9.45 2.00
N LYS A 141 1.74 8.85 2.90
CA LYS A 141 2.25 8.11 4.07
C LYS A 141 3.06 6.90 3.66
N LEU A 142 2.54 6.09 2.73
CA LEU A 142 3.25 4.91 2.23
C LEU A 142 4.57 5.27 1.54
N SER A 143 4.57 6.30 0.70
CA SER A 143 5.79 6.78 0.03
C SER A 143 6.84 7.25 1.03
N GLY A 144 6.43 7.95 2.10
CA GLY A 144 7.34 8.34 3.17
C GLY A 144 7.88 7.15 3.95
N ALA A 145 7.06 6.13 4.21
CA ALA A 145 7.49 4.91 4.87
C ALA A 145 8.49 4.10 4.00
N PHE A 146 8.25 4.02 2.69
CA PHE A 146 9.19 3.40 1.75
C PHE A 146 10.52 4.17 1.68
N LEU A 147 10.46 5.50 1.63
CA LEU A 147 11.66 6.34 1.64
C LEU A 147 12.46 6.15 2.95
N MET A 148 11.78 6.02 4.09
CA MET A 148 12.44 5.72 5.36
C MET A 148 13.16 4.36 5.30
N CYS A 149 12.47 3.31 4.84
CA CYS A 149 13.06 1.99 4.67
C CYS A 149 14.27 2.01 3.73
N SER A 150 14.18 2.76 2.63
CA SER A 150 15.30 2.95 1.69
C SER A 150 16.49 3.65 2.35
N LYS A 151 16.26 4.72 3.12
CA LYS A 151 17.33 5.48 3.80
C LYS A 151 18.08 4.64 4.84
N VAL A 152 17.39 3.75 5.55
CA VAL A 152 18.03 2.85 6.52
C VAL A 152 18.57 1.55 5.89
N GLY A 153 18.40 1.37 4.58
CA GLY A 153 18.85 0.18 3.87
C GLY A 153 18.13 -1.10 4.30
N ALA A 154 16.83 -0.99 4.58
CA ALA A 154 16.05 -2.12 5.06
C ALA A 154 15.91 -3.22 3.99
N ILE A 155 16.15 -4.47 4.40
CA ILE A 155 15.85 -5.67 3.62
C ILE A 155 14.87 -6.49 4.45
N THR A 156 13.60 -6.52 4.07
CA THR A 156 12.55 -7.17 4.88
C THR A 156 11.35 -7.56 4.02
N SER A 157 10.60 -8.58 4.47
CA SER A 157 9.26 -8.88 3.96
C SER A 157 8.22 -8.41 4.97
N CYS A 158 7.24 -7.65 4.50
CA CYS A 158 6.09 -7.23 5.29
C CYS A 158 4.93 -8.25 5.24
N ARG A 159 5.15 -9.42 4.61
CA ARG A 159 4.14 -10.47 4.42
C ARG A 159 3.53 -10.93 5.73
N LYS A 160 4.37 -11.22 6.72
CA LYS A 160 3.89 -11.67 8.05
C LYS A 160 2.98 -10.62 8.69
N ASP A 161 3.36 -9.36 8.65
CA ASP A 161 2.56 -8.27 9.22
C ASP A 161 1.24 -8.10 8.48
N PHE A 162 1.23 -8.30 7.15
CA PHE A 162 0.01 -8.23 6.35
C PHE A 162 -0.94 -9.40 6.64
N LEU A 163 -0.43 -10.64 6.70
CA LEU A 163 -1.21 -11.82 7.05
C LEU A 163 -1.80 -11.72 8.47
N GLU A 164 -0.99 -11.24 9.44
CA GLU A 164 -1.44 -10.99 10.81
C GLU A 164 -2.60 -9.98 10.84
N THR A 165 -2.49 -8.89 10.08
CA THR A 165 -3.55 -7.91 9.95
C THR A 165 -4.83 -8.50 9.35
N LEU A 166 -4.72 -9.31 8.27
CA LEU A 166 -5.85 -10.00 7.67
C LEU A 166 -6.56 -10.92 8.68
N HIS A 167 -5.82 -11.65 9.49
CA HIS A 167 -6.38 -12.47 10.56
C HIS A 167 -7.10 -11.64 11.62
N ASN A 168 -6.48 -10.54 12.08
CA ASN A 168 -7.05 -9.67 13.12
C ASN A 168 -8.39 -9.04 12.70
N ILE A 169 -8.58 -8.76 11.41
CA ILE A 169 -9.82 -8.19 10.88
C ILE A 169 -10.79 -9.25 10.32
N GLY A 170 -10.49 -10.55 10.50
CA GLY A 170 -11.36 -11.66 10.10
C GLY A 170 -11.38 -11.97 8.60
N ARG A 171 -10.41 -11.45 7.80
CA ARG A 171 -10.30 -11.74 6.36
C ARG A 171 -9.41 -12.95 6.09
N HIS A 172 -9.82 -14.08 6.66
CA HIS A 172 -9.13 -15.37 6.50
C HIS A 172 -9.12 -15.84 5.04
N ASP A 173 -10.18 -15.54 4.27
CA ASP A 173 -10.31 -15.79 2.84
C ASP A 173 -9.13 -15.23 2.03
N LEU A 174 -8.77 -13.96 2.28
CA LEU A 174 -7.64 -13.31 1.62
C LEU A 174 -6.29 -13.88 2.10
N ALA A 175 -6.16 -14.17 3.39
CA ALA A 175 -4.95 -14.74 3.95
C ALA A 175 -4.64 -16.13 3.35
N GLU A 176 -5.65 -17.00 3.25
CA GLU A 176 -5.54 -18.33 2.62
C GLU A 176 -5.16 -18.22 1.15
N GLY A 177 -5.81 -17.32 0.39
CA GLY A 177 -5.51 -17.07 -1.00
C GLY A 177 -4.08 -16.59 -1.25
N ILE A 178 -3.52 -15.81 -0.31
CA ILE A 178 -2.13 -15.36 -0.37
C ILE A 178 -1.18 -16.52 -0.03
N MET A 179 -1.45 -17.31 1.02
CA MET A 179 -0.61 -18.45 1.44
C MET A 179 -0.59 -19.58 0.41
N ALA A 180 -1.64 -19.75 -0.38
CA ALA A 180 -1.72 -20.77 -1.41
C ALA A 180 -0.66 -20.62 -2.54
N LEU A 181 -0.06 -19.44 -2.68
CA LEU A 181 1.03 -19.18 -3.65
C LEU A 181 2.38 -19.80 -3.24
N GLU A 182 2.50 -20.36 -2.04
CA GLU A 182 3.73 -20.99 -1.54
C GLU A 182 3.83 -22.47 -1.87
N LYS A 183 2.80 -23.04 -2.48
CA LYS A 183 2.74 -24.46 -2.89
C LYS A 183 3.05 -24.63 -4.37
#